data_ba417f7e55335249ff8e4f18df113e40
#
_entry.id   ba417f7e55335249ff8e4f18df113e40
#
_cell.length_a   1.000
_cell.length_b   1.000
_cell.length_c   1.000
_cell.angle_alpha   90.00
_cell.angle_beta   90.00
_cell.angle_gamma   90.00
#
_symmetry.space_group_name_H-M   'P 1'
#
loop_
_entity.id
_entity.type
_entity.pdbx_description
1 polymer ?
#
loop_
_entity_poly.entity_id
_entity_poly.type
_entity_poly.pdbx_seq_one_letter_code
_entity_poly.pdbx_strand_id
1 'polypeptide(L)'
;MNIEDVIRAVCRFFRPSICALAMGLLASCTVQQLANQPLQLVKGNAPIYPAVLKAEGIGGQVTVQYDVTRQGRVVNARIVASEPSGLFDTAALQALGSWRFKPQVREGEVEAVLGMTSTLEFRAPQ
;
A
#
# COMPACT_ATOMS: atom_id res chain seq x y z
N MET A 1 18.09 2.55 33.14
CA MET A 1 19.30 3.13 32.52
C MET A 1 18.95 3.51 31.09
N ASN A 2 18.79 4.79 30.83
CA ASN A 2 18.36 5.27 29.54
C ASN A 2 19.56 5.36 28.58
N ILE A 3 19.30 5.07 27.30
CA ILE A 3 20.28 5.16 26.20
C ILE A 3 21.05 6.50 26.17
N GLU A 4 20.40 7.57 26.63
CA GLU A 4 20.98 8.91 26.76
C GLU A 4 22.15 8.98 27.77
N ASP A 5 22.09 8.21 28.83
CA ASP A 5 23.14 8.20 29.84
C ASP A 5 24.38 7.42 29.39
N VAL A 6 24.20 6.41 28.56
CA VAL A 6 25.29 5.64 27.95
C VAL A 6 26.06 6.49 26.94
N ILE A 7 25.36 7.31 26.16
CA ILE A 7 25.97 8.20 25.15
C ILE A 7 26.76 9.32 25.82
N ARG A 8 26.28 9.84 26.96
CA ARG A 8 27.00 10.87 27.74
C ARG A 8 28.26 10.33 28.44
N ALA A 9 28.26 9.07 28.85
CA ALA A 9 29.40 8.44 29.50
C ALA A 9 30.54 8.16 28.51
N VAL A 10 30.24 7.82 27.27
CA VAL A 10 31.23 7.54 26.23
C VAL A 10 31.89 8.82 25.72
N CYS A 11 31.19 9.96 25.68
CA CYS A 11 31.77 11.25 25.28
C CYS A 11 32.77 11.86 26.28
N ARG A 12 32.81 11.39 27.53
CA ARG A 12 33.69 11.93 28.55
C ARG A 12 35.14 11.41 28.50
N PHE A 13 35.38 10.33 27.77
CA PHE A 13 36.70 9.69 27.71
C PHE A 13 37.47 9.97 26.40
N PHE A 14 36.86 10.62 25.43
CA PHE A 14 37.55 10.94 24.17
C PHE A 14 38.08 12.38 24.15
N ARG A 15 39.41 12.50 24.16
CA ARG A 15 40.14 13.76 23.96
C ARG A 15 39.78 14.39 22.61
N PRO A 16 39.75 15.73 22.49
CA PRO A 16 39.17 16.44 21.35
C PRO A 16 39.97 16.39 20.03
N SER A 17 40.95 15.49 19.90
CA SER A 17 41.81 15.44 18.69
C SER A 17 41.35 14.45 17.62
N ILE A 18 40.24 13.70 17.82
CA ILE A 18 39.80 12.67 16.87
C ILE A 18 38.39 12.97 16.30
N CYS A 19 37.79 14.13 16.62
CA CYS A 19 36.45 14.49 16.10
C CYS A 19 36.42 14.89 14.61
N ALA A 20 37.55 14.97 13.90
CA ALA A 20 37.57 15.41 12.49
C ALA A 20 37.32 14.28 11.47
N LEU A 21 37.23 13.01 11.88
CA LEU A 21 37.04 11.85 10.98
C LEU A 21 35.65 11.17 11.08
N ALA A 22 34.79 11.67 11.96
CA ALA A 22 33.46 11.05 12.15
C ALA A 22 32.33 11.64 11.26
N MET A 23 32.61 12.59 10.39
CA MET A 23 31.63 13.24 9.53
C MET A 23 31.30 12.46 8.24
N GLY A 24 31.94 11.33 8.00
CA GLY A 24 31.75 10.53 6.78
C GLY A 24 30.71 9.40 6.87
N LEU A 25 30.18 9.11 8.07
CA LEU A 25 29.34 7.90 8.28
C LEU A 25 27.83 8.14 8.40
N LEU A 26 27.37 9.40 8.35
CA LEU A 26 25.95 9.73 8.46
C LEU A 26 25.18 9.66 7.12
N ALA A 27 25.85 9.43 6.01
CA ALA A 27 25.22 9.33 4.69
C ALA A 27 24.63 7.95 4.37
N SER A 28 24.97 6.90 5.14
CA SER A 28 24.51 5.54 4.84
C SER A 28 23.10 5.21 5.34
N CYS A 29 22.56 5.96 6.31
CA CYS A 29 21.22 5.67 6.86
C CYS A 29 20.07 6.13 5.97
N THR A 30 20.30 7.10 5.07
CA THR A 30 19.25 7.66 4.20
C THR A 30 18.92 6.75 3.01
N VAL A 31 19.88 5.94 2.56
CA VAL A 31 19.67 5.04 1.42
C VAL A 31 18.85 3.81 1.79
N GLN A 32 18.95 3.34 3.04
CA GLN A 32 18.21 2.16 3.50
C GLN A 32 16.71 2.43 3.68
N GLN A 33 16.30 3.65 3.96
CA GLN A 33 14.88 4.03 4.08
C GLN A 33 14.16 4.06 2.73
N LEU A 34 14.89 4.28 1.63
CA LEU A 34 14.35 4.22 0.26
C LEU A 34 14.34 2.79 -0.31
N ALA A 35 15.05 1.86 0.33
CA ALA A 35 15.21 0.48 -0.16
C ALA A 35 13.96 -0.38 0.02
N ASN A 36 13.06 -0.04 0.96
CA ASN A 36 11.84 -0.78 1.25
C ASN A 36 10.64 0.18 1.29
N GLN A 37 9.78 0.10 0.30
CA GLN A 37 8.53 0.86 0.25
C GLN A 37 7.36 -0.09 0.09
N PRO A 38 6.32 0.01 0.96
CA PRO A 38 5.13 -0.82 0.82
C PRO A 38 4.31 -0.40 -0.40
N LEU A 39 3.50 -1.32 -0.90
CA LEU A 39 2.51 -1.04 -1.91
C LEU A 39 1.49 -0.02 -1.39
N GLN A 40 1.26 1.05 -2.13
CA GLN A 40 0.31 2.11 -1.77
C GLN A 40 -0.68 2.38 -2.89
N LEU A 41 -1.96 2.44 -2.56
CA LEU A 41 -2.99 2.90 -3.50
C LEU A 41 -2.86 4.42 -3.68
N VAL A 42 -2.52 4.84 -4.90
CA VAL A 42 -2.34 6.26 -5.25
C VAL A 42 -3.63 6.85 -5.84
N LYS A 43 -4.31 6.06 -6.66
CA LYS A 43 -5.57 6.45 -7.30
C LYS A 43 -6.52 5.27 -7.27
N GLY A 44 -7.68 5.47 -6.67
CA GLY A 44 -8.77 4.50 -6.66
C GLY A 44 -10.09 5.23 -6.88
N ASN A 45 -10.83 4.85 -7.92
CA ASN A 45 -12.19 5.34 -8.09
C ASN A 45 -13.13 4.43 -7.34
N ALA A 46 -14.13 5.02 -6.68
CA ALA A 46 -15.23 4.26 -6.11
C ALA A 46 -15.99 3.52 -7.23
N PRO A 47 -16.50 2.34 -6.95
CA PRO A 47 -17.31 1.63 -7.93
C PRO A 47 -18.58 2.40 -8.27
N ILE A 48 -18.96 2.38 -9.55
CA ILE A 48 -20.21 2.99 -10.01
C ILE A 48 -21.37 2.09 -9.58
N TYR A 49 -22.27 2.64 -8.79
CA TYR A 49 -23.46 1.91 -8.34
C TYR A 49 -24.41 1.71 -9.54
N PRO A 50 -24.80 0.49 -9.86
CA PRO A 50 -25.77 0.25 -10.94
C PRO A 50 -27.10 0.93 -10.66
N ALA A 51 -27.59 1.72 -11.62
CA ALA A 51 -28.77 2.59 -11.43
C ALA A 51 -30.03 1.82 -11.03
N VAL A 52 -30.22 0.64 -11.59
CA VAL A 52 -31.38 -0.23 -11.28
C VAL A 52 -31.33 -0.69 -9.83
N LEU A 53 -30.18 -1.18 -9.37
CA LEU A 53 -29.99 -1.66 -8.00
C LEU A 53 -30.10 -0.52 -6.99
N LYS A 54 -29.64 0.67 -7.36
CA LYS A 54 -29.79 1.86 -6.55
C LYS A 54 -31.25 2.27 -6.39
N ALA A 55 -32.03 2.22 -7.48
CA ALA A 55 -33.48 2.52 -7.45
C ALA A 55 -34.28 1.53 -6.61
N GLU A 56 -33.86 0.27 -6.59
CA GLU A 56 -34.49 -0.81 -5.80
C GLU A 56 -33.98 -0.86 -4.35
N GLY A 57 -32.99 -0.02 -3.98
CA GLY A 57 -32.42 0.00 -2.64
C GLY A 57 -31.61 -1.25 -2.29
N ILE A 58 -31.08 -1.96 -3.29
CA ILE A 58 -30.31 -3.20 -3.11
C ILE A 58 -28.85 -2.86 -2.89
N GLY A 59 -28.33 -3.09 -1.69
CA GLY A 59 -26.91 -3.02 -1.36
C GLY A 59 -26.21 -4.38 -1.49
N GLY A 60 -24.88 -4.37 -1.36
CA GLY A 60 -24.09 -5.58 -1.42
C GLY A 60 -22.61 -5.37 -1.21
N GLN A 61 -21.88 -6.45 -1.33
CA GLN A 61 -20.41 -6.43 -1.26
C GLN A 61 -19.81 -7.41 -2.27
N VAL A 62 -18.64 -7.06 -2.79
CA VAL A 62 -17.89 -7.91 -3.70
C VAL A 62 -16.44 -7.98 -3.24
N THR A 63 -15.93 -9.17 -3.07
CA THR A 63 -14.54 -9.42 -2.78
C THR A 63 -13.81 -9.85 -4.04
N VAL A 64 -12.77 -9.12 -4.41
CA VAL A 64 -11.99 -9.35 -5.62
C VAL A 64 -10.56 -9.67 -5.25
N GLN A 65 -10.00 -10.69 -5.87
CA GLN A 65 -8.58 -11.01 -5.82
C GLN A 65 -7.91 -10.53 -7.11
N TYR A 66 -6.74 -9.90 -6.99
CA TYR A 66 -6.03 -9.34 -8.13
C TYR A 66 -4.52 -9.28 -7.86
N ASP A 67 -3.77 -9.03 -8.92
CA ASP A 67 -2.34 -8.80 -8.86
C ASP A 67 -2.03 -7.34 -9.21
N VAL A 68 -0.92 -6.83 -8.69
CA VAL A 68 -0.41 -5.49 -9.01
C VAL A 68 0.93 -5.63 -9.70
N THR A 69 1.05 -5.07 -10.90
CA THR A 69 2.28 -5.10 -11.68
C THR A 69 3.35 -4.18 -11.10
N ARG A 70 4.59 -4.31 -11.58
CA ARG A 70 5.69 -3.40 -11.26
C ARG A 70 5.41 -1.95 -11.63
N GLN A 71 4.47 -1.70 -12.57
CA GLN A 71 4.02 -0.35 -12.96
C GLN A 71 2.86 0.16 -12.09
N GLY A 72 2.40 -0.61 -11.09
CA GLY A 72 1.29 -0.25 -10.22
C GLY A 72 -0.09 -0.44 -10.84
N ARG A 73 -0.22 -1.27 -11.86
CA ARG A 73 -1.50 -1.58 -12.51
C ARG A 73 -2.11 -2.85 -11.97
N VAL A 74 -3.43 -2.85 -11.82
CA VAL A 74 -4.21 -4.04 -11.47
C VAL A 74 -4.36 -4.94 -12.70
N VAL A 75 -4.04 -6.21 -12.51
CA VAL A 75 -4.20 -7.28 -13.52
C VAL A 75 -4.76 -8.54 -12.87
N ASN A 76 -5.22 -9.49 -13.67
CA ASN A 76 -5.74 -10.79 -13.22
C ASN A 76 -6.83 -10.66 -12.13
N ALA A 77 -7.67 -9.63 -12.20
CA ALA A 77 -8.77 -9.44 -11.27
C ALA A 77 -9.85 -10.51 -11.45
N ARG A 78 -10.24 -11.13 -10.34
CA ARG A 78 -11.29 -12.16 -10.31
C ARG A 78 -12.16 -12.00 -9.07
N ILE A 79 -13.45 -12.30 -9.21
CA ILE A 79 -14.38 -12.32 -8.10
C ILE A 79 -14.16 -13.59 -7.28
N VAL A 80 -13.94 -13.45 -5.98
CA VAL A 80 -13.81 -14.59 -5.05
C VAL A 80 -15.02 -14.74 -4.16
N ALA A 81 -15.77 -13.67 -3.93
CA ALA A 81 -17.06 -13.69 -3.21
C ALA A 81 -17.90 -12.50 -3.64
N SER A 82 -19.19 -12.67 -3.75
CA SER A 82 -20.12 -11.57 -3.99
C SER A 82 -21.50 -11.85 -3.37
N GLU A 83 -22.07 -10.81 -2.73
CA GLU A 83 -23.35 -10.89 -2.03
C GLU A 83 -24.15 -9.60 -2.30
N PRO A 84 -25.33 -9.64 -2.96
CA PRO A 84 -25.89 -10.76 -3.70
C PRO A 84 -25.03 -11.17 -4.91
N SER A 85 -25.05 -12.46 -5.25
CA SER A 85 -24.18 -13.01 -6.30
C SER A 85 -24.45 -12.37 -7.66
N GLY A 86 -23.38 -11.90 -8.31
CA GLY A 86 -23.39 -11.42 -9.70
C GLY A 86 -23.91 -10.01 -9.92
N LEU A 87 -24.59 -9.38 -8.97
CA LEU A 87 -25.26 -8.09 -9.20
C LEU A 87 -24.27 -6.92 -9.30
N PHE A 88 -23.19 -6.96 -8.53
CA PHE A 88 -22.20 -5.88 -8.46
C PHE A 88 -20.84 -6.24 -9.06
N ASP A 89 -20.69 -7.44 -9.58
CA ASP A 89 -19.40 -7.97 -10.05
C ASP A 89 -18.78 -7.10 -11.13
N THR A 90 -19.55 -6.71 -12.14
CA THR A 90 -19.07 -5.86 -13.23
C THR A 90 -18.63 -4.49 -12.72
N ALA A 91 -19.41 -3.87 -11.83
CA ALA A 91 -19.07 -2.57 -11.24
C ALA A 91 -17.79 -2.64 -10.40
N ALA A 92 -17.61 -3.73 -9.65
CA ALA A 92 -16.40 -3.95 -8.86
C ALA A 92 -15.15 -4.13 -9.74
N LEU A 93 -15.22 -4.94 -10.79
CA LEU A 93 -14.10 -5.16 -11.72
C LEU A 93 -13.74 -3.89 -12.49
N GLN A 94 -14.71 -3.10 -12.92
CA GLN A 94 -14.48 -1.82 -13.58
C GLN A 94 -13.76 -0.82 -12.64
N ALA A 95 -14.18 -0.75 -11.39
CA ALA A 95 -13.54 0.11 -10.40
C ALA A 95 -12.08 -0.28 -10.20
N LEU A 96 -11.79 -1.57 -9.99
CA LEU A 96 -10.45 -2.07 -9.80
C LEU A 96 -9.55 -1.81 -11.02
N GLY A 97 -10.07 -1.93 -12.23
CA GLY A 97 -9.31 -1.64 -13.46
C GLY A 97 -8.80 -0.20 -13.54
N SER A 98 -9.47 0.72 -12.84
CA SER A 98 -9.06 2.13 -12.77
C SER A 98 -8.04 2.41 -11.66
N TRP A 99 -7.82 1.48 -10.74
CA TRP A 99 -6.92 1.69 -9.62
C TRP A 99 -5.46 1.75 -10.06
N ARG A 100 -4.71 2.59 -9.40
CA ARG A 100 -3.26 2.74 -9.60
C ARG A 100 -2.55 2.71 -8.26
N PHE A 101 -1.50 1.93 -8.20
CA PHE A 101 -0.67 1.78 -7.01
C PHE A 101 0.71 2.37 -7.25
N LYS A 102 1.30 2.89 -6.18
CA LYS A 102 2.74 3.09 -6.13
C LYS A 102 3.36 1.72 -5.90
N PRO A 103 4.29 1.28 -6.77
CA PRO A 103 4.86 -0.05 -6.69
C PRO A 103 5.52 -0.33 -5.34
N GLN A 104 5.50 -1.59 -4.93
CA GLN A 104 6.30 -2.05 -3.80
C GLN A 104 7.77 -2.07 -4.18
N VAL A 105 8.61 -1.57 -3.29
CA VAL A 105 10.07 -1.66 -3.42
C VAL A 105 10.59 -2.52 -2.27
N ARG A 106 11.35 -3.54 -2.59
CA ARG A 106 12.02 -4.40 -1.62
C ARG A 106 13.50 -4.50 -1.98
N GLU A 107 14.37 -4.20 -1.01
CA GLU A 107 15.83 -4.19 -1.19
C GLU A 107 16.30 -3.35 -2.40
N GLY A 108 15.61 -2.23 -2.66
CA GLY A 108 15.91 -1.33 -3.77
C GLY A 108 15.33 -1.75 -5.12
N GLU A 109 14.64 -2.90 -5.21
CA GLU A 109 14.02 -3.39 -6.42
C GLU A 109 12.51 -3.25 -6.40
N VAL A 110 11.95 -2.86 -7.54
CA VAL A 110 10.49 -2.77 -7.74
C VAL A 110 9.94 -4.18 -7.98
N GLU A 111 8.96 -4.57 -7.16
CA GLU A 111 8.34 -5.89 -7.24
C GLU A 111 6.86 -5.79 -7.61
N ALA A 112 6.38 -6.79 -8.36
CA ALA A 112 4.95 -7.05 -8.50
C ALA A 112 4.41 -7.67 -7.21
N VAL A 113 3.14 -7.40 -6.88
CA VAL A 113 2.46 -8.00 -5.73
C VAL A 113 1.33 -8.89 -6.22
N LEU A 114 1.36 -10.14 -5.85
CA LEU A 114 0.40 -11.14 -6.28
C LEU A 114 -0.62 -11.46 -5.18
N GLY A 115 -1.83 -11.81 -5.58
CA GLY A 115 -2.85 -12.32 -4.66
C GLY A 115 -3.41 -11.27 -3.69
N MET A 116 -3.44 -10.01 -4.09
CA MET A 116 -4.11 -8.97 -3.31
C MET A 116 -5.61 -9.21 -3.27
N THR A 117 -6.24 -8.89 -2.16
CA THR A 117 -7.69 -9.03 -1.99
C THR A 117 -8.27 -7.72 -1.48
N SER A 118 -9.36 -7.27 -2.08
CA SER A 118 -10.12 -6.09 -1.64
C SER A 118 -11.61 -6.38 -1.67
N THR A 119 -12.32 -5.88 -0.67
CA THR A 119 -13.78 -5.94 -0.61
C THR A 119 -14.35 -4.56 -0.89
N LEU A 120 -15.22 -4.47 -1.89
CA LEU A 120 -15.94 -3.26 -2.25
C LEU A 120 -17.37 -3.35 -1.72
N GLU A 121 -17.80 -2.36 -0.96
CA GLU A 121 -19.15 -2.27 -0.41
C GLU A 121 -20.00 -1.32 -1.25
N PHE A 122 -21.22 -1.74 -1.53
CA PHE A 122 -22.27 -0.97 -2.20
C PHE A 122 -23.39 -0.72 -1.19
N ARG A 123 -23.44 0.47 -0.64
CA ARG A 123 -24.46 0.87 0.34
C ARG A 123 -25.63 1.50 -0.37
N ALA A 124 -26.83 0.94 -0.17
CA ALA A 124 -28.06 1.54 -0.66
C ALA A 124 -28.24 2.94 -0.04
N PRO A 125 -28.71 3.94 -0.80
CA PRO A 125 -29.04 5.25 -0.24
C PRO A 125 -30.17 5.10 0.79
N GLN A 126 -30.02 5.80 1.91
CA GLN A 126 -31.06 5.89 2.95
C GLN A 126 -32.06 6.98 2.59
#